data_10e36f459a47a21201875dae5f016e2c
#
_entry.id   10e36f459a47a21201875dae5f016e2c
#
_cell.length_a   1.000
_cell.length_b   1.000
_cell.length_c   1.000
_cell.angle_alpha   90.00
_cell.angle_beta   90.00
_cell.angle_gamma   90.00
#
_symmetry.space_group_name_H-M   'P 1'
#
loop_
_entity.id
_entity.type
_entity.pdbx_description
1 polymer ?
#
loop_
_entity_poly.entity_id
_entity_poly.type
_entity_poly.pdbx_seq_one_letter_code
_entity_poly.pdbx_strand_id
1 'polypeptide(L)'
;EGNIDYNRISLFSTADYGLTVSYARSLPIEGLNYGVNAKVIRRIIGDFANSWGFGLDLGIQYISDDEDWKFGLMIRDITTTYNTWTIDEEKYQEIADAIPGENQELPETSEITLPKAQLGMSKKWIIRHDYSLLAATNLNMQFARTNDIISTNAVSIDPAVGFEFGYIDLVYLRGGVGNFQQITQIDDSKKLSFQPNIGLGFKYKGIQVDY
;
A
#
# COMPACT_ATOMS: atom_id res chain seq x y z
N GLU A 1 -4.80 45.20 -3.20
CA GLU A 1 -5.83 44.16 -2.96
C GLU A 1 -6.00 43.42 -4.27
N GLY A 2 -5.42 42.19 -4.36
CA GLY A 2 -5.54 41.37 -5.55
C GLY A 2 -6.93 40.75 -5.60
N ASN A 3 -7.75 41.17 -6.54
CA ASN A 3 -8.99 40.48 -6.86
C ASN A 3 -8.67 39.14 -7.50
N ILE A 4 -9.16 38.05 -6.91
CA ILE A 4 -9.10 36.72 -7.51
C ILE A 4 -10.06 36.71 -8.70
N ASP A 5 -9.53 36.49 -9.89
CA ASP A 5 -10.34 36.35 -11.10
C ASP A 5 -10.89 34.91 -11.18
N TYR A 6 -12.12 34.74 -10.74
CA TYR A 6 -12.80 33.42 -10.75
C TYR A 6 -13.04 32.86 -12.15
N ASN A 7 -12.94 33.67 -13.20
CA ASN A 7 -13.07 33.18 -14.59
C ASN A 7 -11.83 32.40 -15.07
N ARG A 8 -10.73 32.46 -14.31
CA ARG A 8 -9.49 31.76 -14.56
C ARG A 8 -9.38 30.40 -13.79
N ILE A 9 -10.39 30.04 -13.01
CA ILE A 9 -10.41 28.78 -12.28
C ILE A 9 -11.02 27.70 -13.18
N SER A 10 -10.18 26.79 -13.68
CA SER A 10 -10.65 25.57 -14.35
C SER A 10 -10.68 24.39 -13.36
N LEU A 11 -11.79 23.66 -13.35
CA LEU A 11 -11.92 22.42 -12.61
C LEU A 11 -11.54 21.26 -13.52
N PHE A 12 -10.66 20.39 -13.04
CA PHE A 12 -10.34 19.12 -13.70
C PHE A 12 -10.58 17.95 -12.74
N SER A 13 -10.91 16.81 -13.28
CA SER A 13 -11.10 15.55 -12.54
C SER A 13 -9.92 14.63 -12.78
N THR A 14 -9.63 13.77 -11.80
CA THR A 14 -8.69 12.67 -11.95
C THR A 14 -9.43 11.34 -11.80
N ALA A 15 -9.06 10.36 -12.61
CA ALA A 15 -9.61 9.01 -12.54
C ALA A 15 -8.51 7.96 -12.70
N ASP A 16 -8.47 7.01 -11.77
CA ASP A 16 -7.55 5.88 -11.80
C ASP A 16 -8.35 4.57 -11.97
N TYR A 17 -8.00 3.79 -12.99
CA TYR A 17 -8.58 2.48 -13.26
C TYR A 17 -7.48 1.42 -13.13
N GLY A 18 -7.77 0.34 -12.41
CA GLY A 18 -6.86 -0.79 -12.25
C GLY A 18 -7.55 -2.10 -12.61
N LEU A 19 -6.94 -2.87 -13.50
CA LEU A 19 -7.32 -4.25 -13.77
C LEU A 19 -6.21 -5.16 -13.29
N THR A 20 -6.56 -6.14 -12.43
CA THR A 20 -5.63 -7.14 -11.93
C THR A 20 -6.15 -8.54 -12.28
N VAL A 21 -5.29 -9.36 -12.87
CA VAL A 21 -5.53 -10.78 -13.09
C VAL A 21 -4.61 -11.56 -12.16
N SER A 22 -5.19 -12.46 -11.37
CA SER A 22 -4.49 -13.22 -10.34
C SER A 22 -4.50 -14.71 -10.66
N TYR A 23 -3.39 -15.38 -10.41
CA TYR A 23 -3.27 -16.83 -10.43
C TYR A 23 -2.62 -17.30 -9.14
N ALA A 24 -3.21 -18.30 -8.49
CA ALA A 24 -2.68 -18.90 -7.28
C ALA A 24 -2.79 -20.42 -7.32
N ARG A 25 -1.80 -21.10 -6.72
CA ARG A 25 -1.76 -22.57 -6.67
C ARG A 25 -0.97 -23.03 -5.44
N SER A 26 -1.37 -24.19 -4.90
CA SER A 26 -0.57 -24.92 -3.92
C SER A 26 0.59 -25.65 -4.61
N LEU A 27 1.76 -25.59 -3.99
CA LEU A 27 2.91 -26.39 -4.40
C LEU A 27 2.81 -27.83 -3.87
N PRO A 28 3.57 -28.80 -4.41
CA PRO A 28 3.61 -30.17 -3.91
C PRO A 28 4.35 -30.31 -2.56
N ILE A 29 4.46 -29.21 -1.81
CA ILE A 29 4.99 -29.11 -0.45
C ILE A 29 3.81 -28.70 0.41
N GLU A 30 3.50 -29.51 1.44
CA GLU A 30 2.37 -29.30 2.33
C GLU A 30 2.44 -27.89 2.97
N GLY A 31 1.31 -27.19 2.96
CA GLY A 31 1.20 -25.83 3.48
C GLY A 31 1.76 -24.71 2.60
N LEU A 32 2.49 -25.01 1.51
CA LEU A 32 3.14 -24.00 0.68
C LEU A 32 2.29 -23.63 -0.54
N ASN A 33 1.97 -22.33 -0.65
CA ASN A 33 1.17 -21.77 -1.72
C ASN A 33 1.93 -20.61 -2.39
N TYR A 34 1.68 -20.38 -3.67
CA TYR A 34 2.20 -19.21 -4.37
C TYR A 34 1.09 -18.53 -5.18
N GLY A 35 1.28 -17.25 -5.44
CA GLY A 35 0.38 -16.45 -6.28
C GLY A 35 1.15 -15.43 -7.09
N VAL A 36 0.62 -15.12 -8.27
CA VAL A 36 1.13 -14.09 -9.17
C VAL A 36 -0.02 -13.20 -9.60
N ASN A 37 0.21 -11.90 -9.62
CA ASN A 37 -0.72 -10.93 -10.17
C ASN A 37 -0.08 -10.23 -11.36
N ALA A 38 -0.85 -10.07 -12.43
CA ALA A 38 -0.54 -9.15 -13.52
C ALA A 38 -1.53 -7.98 -13.45
N LYS A 39 -1.03 -6.74 -13.48
CA LYS A 39 -1.85 -5.54 -13.34
C LYS A 39 -1.62 -4.57 -14.47
N VAL A 40 -2.71 -3.93 -14.89
CA VAL A 40 -2.73 -2.84 -15.85
C VAL A 40 -3.40 -1.66 -15.16
N ILE A 41 -2.75 -0.50 -15.21
CA ILE A 41 -3.23 0.73 -14.57
C ILE A 41 -3.44 1.77 -15.65
N ARG A 42 -4.58 2.43 -15.64
CA ARG A 42 -4.91 3.56 -16.49
C ARG A 42 -5.20 4.75 -15.62
N ARG A 43 -4.43 5.83 -15.79
CA ARG A 43 -4.64 7.10 -15.09
C ARG A 43 -5.03 8.16 -16.09
N ILE A 44 -5.96 9.03 -15.70
CA ILE A 44 -6.44 10.16 -16.50
C ILE A 44 -6.43 11.38 -15.58
N ILE A 45 -5.80 12.45 -16.00
CA ILE A 45 -5.75 13.73 -15.27
C ILE A 45 -6.31 14.80 -16.20
N GLY A 46 -7.55 15.20 -15.95
CA GLY A 46 -8.26 16.13 -16.82
C GLY A 46 -8.23 15.66 -18.28
N ASP A 47 -8.17 16.64 -19.19
CA ASP A 47 -8.07 16.38 -20.63
C ASP A 47 -6.62 16.48 -21.14
N PHE A 48 -5.65 16.78 -20.26
CA PHE A 48 -4.29 17.12 -20.66
C PHE A 48 -3.26 16.00 -20.42
N ALA A 49 -3.54 15.02 -19.55
CA ALA A 49 -2.57 13.94 -19.30
C ALA A 49 -3.26 12.60 -19.06
N ASN A 50 -2.65 11.58 -19.58
CA ASN A 50 -3.06 10.20 -19.31
C ASN A 50 -1.87 9.25 -19.32
N SER A 51 -1.96 8.16 -18.56
CA SER A 51 -0.89 7.16 -18.54
C SER A 51 -1.41 5.73 -18.58
N TRP A 52 -0.56 4.84 -19.04
CA TRP A 52 -0.70 3.41 -18.91
C TRP A 52 0.46 2.84 -18.10
N GLY A 53 0.13 2.00 -17.12
CA GLY A 53 1.10 1.31 -16.29
C GLY A 53 0.90 -0.20 -16.33
N PHE A 54 1.99 -0.96 -16.25
CA PHE A 54 1.99 -2.42 -16.21
C PHE A 54 2.91 -2.89 -15.09
N GLY A 55 2.48 -3.88 -14.31
CA GLY A 55 3.27 -4.42 -13.22
C GLY A 55 2.93 -5.87 -12.92
N LEU A 56 3.88 -6.54 -12.26
CA LEU A 56 3.73 -7.90 -11.75
C LEU A 56 3.97 -7.93 -10.25
N ASP A 57 3.17 -8.72 -9.53
CA ASP A 57 3.36 -9.01 -8.11
C ASP A 57 3.55 -10.53 -7.93
N LEU A 58 4.34 -10.91 -6.95
CA LEU A 58 4.58 -12.29 -6.56
C LEU A 58 4.33 -12.47 -5.07
N GLY A 59 3.61 -13.53 -4.69
CA GLY A 59 3.35 -13.90 -3.31
C GLY A 59 3.68 -15.37 -3.05
N ILE A 60 4.22 -15.64 -1.86
CA ILE A 60 4.41 -16.99 -1.32
C ILE A 60 3.84 -17.01 0.08
N GLN A 61 3.09 -18.05 0.41
CA GLN A 61 2.52 -18.27 1.73
C GLN A 61 2.79 -19.69 2.19
N TYR A 62 3.21 -19.83 3.43
CA TYR A 62 3.32 -21.11 4.12
C TYR A 62 2.37 -21.15 5.32
N ILE A 63 1.65 -22.25 5.46
CA ILE A 63 0.74 -22.55 6.58
C ILE A 63 1.22 -23.85 7.19
N SER A 64 1.50 -23.87 8.50
CA SER A 64 1.90 -25.09 9.20
C SER A 64 0.78 -26.11 9.24
N ASP A 65 1.12 -27.39 9.45
CA ASP A 65 0.18 -28.51 9.45
C ASP A 65 -0.92 -28.37 10.53
N ASP A 66 -0.59 -27.75 11.66
CA ASP A 66 -1.54 -27.41 12.74
C ASP A 66 -2.33 -26.12 12.48
N GLU A 67 -2.06 -25.44 11.33
CA GLU A 67 -2.62 -24.15 10.96
C GLU A 67 -2.37 -23.00 11.95
N ASP A 68 -1.55 -23.24 12.97
CA ASP A 68 -1.23 -22.25 13.99
C ASP A 68 -0.28 -21.16 13.49
N TRP A 69 0.74 -21.57 12.71
CA TRP A 69 1.71 -20.66 12.14
C TRP A 69 1.42 -20.35 10.67
N LYS A 70 1.51 -19.06 10.32
CA LYS A 70 1.44 -18.61 8.93
C LYS A 70 2.58 -17.66 8.65
N PHE A 71 3.24 -17.87 7.52
CA PHE A 71 4.29 -17.00 7.00
C PHE A 71 3.90 -16.55 5.60
N GLY A 72 4.21 -15.31 5.27
CA GLY A 72 3.94 -14.75 3.96
C GLY A 72 5.05 -13.84 3.50
N LEU A 73 5.39 -13.93 2.23
CA LEU A 73 6.23 -12.98 1.52
C LEU A 73 5.46 -12.49 0.30
N MET A 74 5.34 -11.18 0.14
CA MET A 74 4.77 -10.57 -1.04
C MET A 74 5.75 -9.53 -1.59
N ILE A 75 6.03 -9.62 -2.88
CA ILE A 75 6.81 -8.63 -3.60
C ILE A 75 5.87 -7.99 -4.62
N ARG A 76 5.66 -6.69 -4.47
CA ARG A 76 4.85 -5.89 -5.38
C ARG A 76 5.75 -5.18 -6.37
N ASP A 77 5.24 -4.99 -7.58
CA ASP A 77 5.96 -4.29 -8.65
C ASP A 77 7.35 -4.87 -8.93
N ILE A 78 7.48 -6.23 -8.91
CA ILE A 78 8.75 -6.94 -9.05
C ILE A 78 9.47 -6.60 -10.37
N THR A 79 8.71 -6.29 -11.41
CA THR A 79 9.24 -5.87 -12.71
C THR A 79 9.50 -4.37 -12.77
N THR A 80 9.31 -3.64 -11.65
CA THR A 80 9.16 -2.20 -11.67
C THR A 80 7.93 -1.80 -12.50
N THR A 81 6.94 -1.12 -11.92
CA THR A 81 5.78 -0.68 -12.71
C THR A 81 6.16 0.55 -13.52
N TYR A 82 6.11 0.41 -14.83
CA TYR A 82 6.35 1.49 -15.77
C TYR A 82 5.02 2.18 -16.09
N ASN A 83 4.94 3.47 -15.83
CA ASN A 83 3.85 4.32 -16.26
C ASN A 83 4.36 5.21 -17.40
N THR A 84 3.73 5.14 -18.56
CA THR A 84 4.03 6.01 -19.70
C THR A 84 2.95 7.07 -19.79
N TRP A 85 3.32 8.32 -19.67
CA TRP A 85 2.44 9.46 -19.75
C TRP A 85 2.37 10.00 -21.18
N THR A 86 1.16 10.28 -21.63
CA THR A 86 0.91 11.09 -22.82
C THR A 86 0.34 12.41 -22.36
N ILE A 87 1.04 13.50 -22.69
CA ILE A 87 0.69 14.87 -22.31
C ILE A 87 0.28 15.61 -23.57
N ASP A 88 -0.84 16.31 -23.51
CA ASP A 88 -1.27 17.26 -24.54
C ASP A 88 -0.54 18.60 -24.31
N GLU A 89 0.50 18.85 -25.09
CA GLU A 89 1.40 19.98 -24.93
C GLU A 89 0.66 21.34 -25.08
N GLU A 90 -0.32 21.43 -25.97
CA GLU A 90 -1.08 22.68 -26.16
C GLU A 90 -1.87 23.03 -24.91
N LYS A 91 -2.60 22.06 -24.35
CA LYS A 91 -3.38 22.26 -23.13
C LYS A 91 -2.50 22.46 -21.90
N TYR A 92 -1.33 21.79 -21.85
CA TYR A 92 -0.38 21.99 -20.77
C TYR A 92 0.17 23.43 -20.77
N GLN A 93 0.52 23.96 -21.95
CA GLN A 93 1.01 25.33 -22.09
C GLN A 93 -0.04 26.36 -21.71
N GLU A 94 -1.31 26.17 -22.07
CA GLU A 94 -2.40 27.04 -21.63
C GLU A 94 -2.49 27.16 -20.09
N ILE A 95 -2.23 26.05 -19.37
CA ILE A 95 -2.21 26.02 -17.91
C ILE A 95 -0.93 26.69 -17.38
N ALA A 96 0.22 26.40 -17.96
CA ALA A 96 1.51 26.97 -17.55
C ALA A 96 1.55 28.49 -17.74
N ASP A 97 1.01 29.00 -18.84
CA ASP A 97 0.93 30.45 -19.12
C ASP A 97 -0.01 31.18 -18.15
N ALA A 98 -0.95 30.47 -17.54
CA ALA A 98 -1.86 31.04 -16.53
C ALA A 98 -1.16 31.30 -15.18
N ILE A 99 0.01 30.71 -14.93
CA ILE A 99 0.79 30.80 -13.67
C ILE A 99 2.16 31.43 -13.97
N PRO A 100 2.31 32.75 -14.03
CA PRO A 100 3.58 33.39 -14.33
C PRO A 100 4.63 33.13 -13.24
N GLY A 101 5.82 32.67 -13.64
CA GLY A 101 6.98 32.55 -12.77
C GLY A 101 7.23 31.13 -12.22
N GLU A 102 6.38 30.16 -12.54
CA GLU A 102 6.61 28.75 -12.24
C GLU A 102 7.46 28.07 -13.35
N ASN A 103 8.04 26.91 -13.00
CA ASN A 103 8.84 26.13 -13.93
C ASN A 103 7.94 25.58 -15.06
N GLN A 104 8.18 26.01 -16.29
CA GLN A 104 7.38 25.67 -17.47
C GLN A 104 7.93 24.44 -18.21
N GLU A 105 8.82 23.68 -17.57
CA GLU A 105 9.31 22.42 -18.16
C GLU A 105 8.21 21.35 -18.16
N LEU A 106 8.05 20.68 -19.30
CA LEU A 106 7.14 19.54 -19.41
C LEU A 106 7.53 18.46 -18.39
N PRO A 107 6.55 17.85 -17.68
CA PRO A 107 6.84 16.71 -16.80
C PRO A 107 7.46 15.55 -17.55
N GLU A 108 8.31 14.78 -16.88
CA GLU A 108 8.85 13.55 -17.45
C GLU A 108 7.73 12.60 -17.90
N THR A 109 7.84 12.06 -19.11
CA THR A 109 6.83 11.18 -19.71
C THR A 109 6.88 9.75 -19.20
N SER A 110 7.83 9.41 -18.33
CA SER A 110 7.94 8.09 -17.71
C SER A 110 8.06 8.18 -16.20
N GLU A 111 7.24 7.41 -15.51
CA GLU A 111 7.28 7.26 -14.06
C GLU A 111 7.56 5.80 -13.70
N ILE A 112 8.46 5.57 -12.77
CA ILE A 112 8.87 4.24 -12.34
C ILE A 112 8.43 4.05 -10.89
N THR A 113 7.63 3.01 -10.62
CA THR A 113 7.32 2.57 -9.27
C THR A 113 8.29 1.47 -8.84
N LEU A 114 9.11 1.74 -7.83
CA LEU A 114 10.08 0.78 -7.31
C LEU A 114 9.40 -0.41 -6.62
N PRO A 115 10.01 -1.60 -6.66
CA PRO A 115 9.52 -2.77 -5.96
C PRO A 115 9.35 -2.53 -4.46
N LYS A 116 8.35 -3.19 -3.88
CA LYS A 116 8.10 -3.23 -2.43
C LYS A 116 7.99 -4.67 -1.98
N ALA A 117 8.62 -5.02 -0.87
CA ALA A 117 8.49 -6.34 -0.28
C ALA A 117 7.77 -6.25 1.08
N GLN A 118 6.94 -7.24 1.36
CA GLN A 118 6.25 -7.39 2.63
C GLN A 118 6.48 -8.80 3.15
N LEU A 119 7.08 -8.91 4.32
CA LEU A 119 7.27 -10.17 5.04
C LEU A 119 6.32 -10.17 6.23
N GLY A 120 5.49 -11.21 6.34
CA GLY A 120 4.52 -11.37 7.41
C GLY A 120 4.66 -12.71 8.12
N MET A 121 4.38 -12.70 9.40
CA MET A 121 4.31 -13.88 10.25
C MET A 121 3.15 -13.74 11.21
N SER A 122 2.40 -14.82 11.44
CA SER A 122 1.38 -14.86 12.48
C SER A 122 1.36 -16.21 13.17
N LYS A 123 0.94 -16.18 14.43
CA LYS A 123 0.68 -17.37 15.23
C LYS A 123 -0.66 -17.25 15.91
N LYS A 124 -1.46 -18.32 15.84
CA LYS A 124 -2.73 -18.47 16.54
C LYS A 124 -2.55 -19.46 17.71
N TRP A 125 -3.13 -19.13 18.85
CA TRP A 125 -3.23 -20.00 20.02
C TRP A 125 -4.70 -20.18 20.35
N ILE A 126 -5.12 -21.41 20.57
CA ILE A 126 -6.44 -21.73 21.13
C ILE A 126 -6.29 -21.83 22.64
N ILE A 127 -6.96 -20.92 23.37
CA ILE A 127 -6.96 -20.83 24.83
C ILE A 127 -8.29 -21.37 25.31
N ARG A 128 -8.30 -22.65 25.71
CA ARG A 128 -9.54 -23.40 25.95
C ARG A 128 -10.40 -23.47 24.66
N HIS A 129 -11.55 -24.11 24.71
CA HIS A 129 -12.39 -24.26 23.51
C HIS A 129 -13.03 -22.96 23.02
N ASP A 130 -13.14 -21.94 23.89
CA ASP A 130 -13.94 -20.75 23.65
C ASP A 130 -13.13 -19.52 23.25
N TYR A 131 -11.83 -19.53 23.49
CA TYR A 131 -10.99 -18.35 23.29
C TYR A 131 -9.84 -18.62 22.34
N SER A 132 -9.55 -17.66 21.49
CA SER A 132 -8.37 -17.67 20.64
C SER A 132 -7.58 -16.37 20.76
N LEU A 133 -6.26 -16.47 20.63
CA LEU A 133 -5.36 -15.33 20.52
C LEU A 133 -4.55 -15.50 19.25
N LEU A 134 -4.52 -14.49 18.41
CA LEU A 134 -3.63 -14.41 17.26
C LEU A 134 -2.70 -13.23 17.45
N ALA A 135 -1.41 -13.45 17.26
CA ALA A 135 -0.43 -12.39 17.15
C ALA A 135 0.16 -12.39 15.73
N ALA A 136 0.36 -11.20 15.18
CA ALA A 136 0.91 -11.03 13.85
C ALA A 136 1.96 -9.92 13.82
N THR A 137 2.95 -10.07 12.96
CA THR A 137 3.94 -9.04 12.67
C THR A 137 4.18 -8.96 11.16
N ASN A 138 4.39 -7.74 10.67
CA ASN A 138 4.75 -7.45 9.29
C ASN A 138 5.97 -6.55 9.24
N LEU A 139 6.83 -6.78 8.25
CA LEU A 139 7.92 -5.90 7.85
C LEU A 139 7.65 -5.43 6.42
N ASN A 140 7.30 -4.16 6.27
CA ASN A 140 7.13 -3.52 4.98
C ASN A 140 8.45 -2.92 4.55
N MET A 141 9.00 -3.38 3.43
CA MET A 141 10.30 -2.96 2.91
C MET A 141 10.11 -2.19 1.61
N GLN A 142 10.75 -1.04 1.48
CA GLN A 142 10.80 -0.23 0.27
C GLN A 142 12.26 -0.06 -0.17
N PHE A 143 12.54 -0.23 -1.46
CA PHE A 143 13.89 -0.09 -2.02
C PHE A 143 14.18 1.38 -2.37
N ALA A 144 13.91 2.26 -1.42
CA ALA A 144 14.16 3.70 -1.48
C ALA A 144 14.39 4.24 -0.06
N ARG A 145 14.98 5.41 0.03
CA ARG A 145 15.04 6.14 1.31
C ARG A 145 13.68 6.77 1.60
N THR A 146 13.15 6.53 2.78
CA THR A 146 11.88 7.08 3.26
C THR A 146 12.05 7.70 4.66
N ASN A 147 10.96 8.11 5.28
CA ASN A 147 10.92 8.58 6.67
C ASN A 147 10.62 7.45 7.67
N ASP A 148 10.71 6.19 7.25
CA ASP A 148 10.48 5.04 8.14
C ASP A 148 11.52 4.99 9.25
N ILE A 149 11.17 4.33 10.36
CA ILE A 149 12.04 4.24 11.56
C ILE A 149 13.42 3.64 11.24
N ILE A 150 13.47 2.70 10.32
CA ILE A 150 14.71 2.13 9.79
C ILE A 150 14.79 2.54 8.32
N SER A 151 15.67 3.48 8.02
CA SER A 151 15.83 3.98 6.65
C SER A 151 17.30 4.18 6.32
N THR A 152 17.73 3.55 5.23
CA THR A 152 19.04 3.69 4.61
C THR A 152 18.90 4.27 3.21
N ASN A 153 20.00 4.52 2.52
CA ASN A 153 19.96 4.99 1.14
C ASN A 153 19.40 3.96 0.15
N ALA A 154 19.42 2.67 0.51
CA ALA A 154 19.02 1.57 -0.37
C ALA A 154 17.69 0.93 0.04
N VAL A 155 17.40 0.86 1.33
CA VAL A 155 16.24 0.14 1.87
C VAL A 155 15.69 0.86 3.09
N SER A 156 14.38 0.97 3.16
CA SER A 156 13.63 1.41 4.32
C SER A 156 12.68 0.31 4.79
N ILE A 157 12.48 0.21 6.11
CA ILE A 157 11.66 -0.84 6.74
C ILE A 157 10.70 -0.18 7.72
N ASP A 158 9.40 -0.45 7.53
CA ASP A 158 8.32 -0.09 8.45
C ASP A 158 7.77 -1.38 9.08
N PRO A 159 8.08 -1.65 10.36
CA PRO A 159 7.52 -2.77 11.10
C PRO A 159 6.08 -2.48 11.55
N ALA A 160 5.26 -3.52 11.62
CA ALA A 160 3.94 -3.45 12.23
C ALA A 160 3.68 -4.71 13.07
N VAL A 161 2.98 -4.55 14.17
CA VAL A 161 2.58 -5.65 15.05
C VAL A 161 1.10 -5.52 15.39
N GLY A 162 0.41 -6.66 15.52
CA GLY A 162 -0.99 -6.71 15.87
C GLY A 162 -1.36 -7.97 16.63
N PHE A 163 -2.52 -7.91 17.25
CA PHE A 163 -3.13 -9.05 17.92
C PHE A 163 -4.63 -9.07 17.66
N GLU A 164 -5.22 -10.26 17.74
CA GLU A 164 -6.64 -10.49 17.71
C GLU A 164 -7.01 -11.45 18.85
N PHE A 165 -7.96 -11.06 19.67
CA PHE A 165 -8.57 -11.92 20.68
C PHE A 165 -9.97 -12.31 20.22
N GLY A 166 -10.20 -13.60 20.04
CA GLY A 166 -11.48 -14.17 19.60
C GLY A 166 -12.22 -14.88 20.73
N TYR A 167 -13.55 -14.76 20.74
CA TYR A 167 -14.45 -15.47 21.64
C TYR A 167 -15.48 -16.28 20.85
N ILE A 168 -15.51 -17.59 21.07
CA ILE A 168 -16.40 -18.62 20.46
C ILE A 168 -16.51 -18.50 18.91
N ASP A 169 -15.46 -18.03 18.26
CA ASP A 169 -15.40 -17.75 16.80
C ASP A 169 -16.52 -16.81 16.31
N LEU A 170 -17.06 -15.99 17.22
CA LEU A 170 -18.19 -15.09 17.01
C LEU A 170 -17.78 -13.61 17.10
N VAL A 171 -17.03 -13.25 18.14
CA VAL A 171 -16.62 -11.86 18.42
C VAL A 171 -15.10 -11.78 18.46
N TYR A 172 -14.55 -10.73 17.86
CA TYR A 172 -13.12 -10.48 17.80
C TYR A 172 -12.80 -9.07 18.23
N LEU A 173 -11.82 -8.93 19.11
CA LEU A 173 -11.19 -7.67 19.46
C LEU A 173 -9.79 -7.64 18.87
N ARG A 174 -9.48 -6.57 18.12
CA ARG A 174 -8.21 -6.41 17.44
C ARG A 174 -7.50 -5.17 17.91
N GLY A 175 -6.18 -5.23 17.96
CA GLY A 175 -5.34 -4.08 18.23
C GLY A 175 -4.01 -4.22 17.53
N GLY A 176 -3.39 -3.08 17.22
CA GLY A 176 -2.10 -3.10 16.56
C GLY A 176 -1.45 -1.73 16.51
N VAL A 177 -0.19 -1.72 16.10
CA VAL A 177 0.58 -0.51 15.89
C VAL A 177 1.53 -0.70 14.71
N GLY A 178 1.67 0.32 13.90
CA GLY A 178 2.55 0.34 12.72
C GLY A 178 2.76 1.77 12.25
N ASN A 179 3.26 1.91 11.03
CA ASN A 179 3.54 3.21 10.41
C ASN A 179 4.47 4.05 11.29
N PHE A 180 5.61 3.45 11.69
CA PHE A 180 6.62 4.11 12.50
C PHE A 180 7.49 5.01 11.63
N GLN A 181 7.35 6.32 11.81
CA GLN A 181 8.03 7.34 11.00
C GLN A 181 8.84 8.30 11.85
N GLN A 182 9.96 8.78 11.31
CA GLN A 182 10.73 9.88 11.86
C GLN A 182 10.33 11.18 11.14
N ILE A 183 9.64 12.06 11.86
CA ILE A 183 9.22 13.37 11.35
C ILE A 183 10.25 14.40 11.81
N THR A 184 10.89 15.08 10.84
CA THR A 184 11.75 16.23 11.12
C THR A 184 10.87 17.45 11.34
N GLN A 185 11.01 18.09 12.51
CA GLN A 185 10.31 19.33 12.85
C GLN A 185 11.03 20.56 12.27
N ILE A 186 10.41 21.72 12.37
CA ILE A 186 10.96 23.00 11.85
C ILE A 186 12.27 23.38 12.56
N ASP A 187 12.48 22.89 13.79
CA ASP A 187 13.69 23.08 14.60
C ASP A 187 14.78 22.01 14.38
N ASP A 188 14.69 21.23 13.28
CA ASP A 188 15.55 20.10 12.93
C ASP A 188 15.51 18.93 13.93
N SER A 189 14.67 18.99 14.96
CA SER A 189 14.47 17.86 15.88
C SER A 189 13.69 16.72 15.20
N LYS A 190 14.04 15.47 15.54
CA LYS A 190 13.36 14.28 15.03
C LYS A 190 12.35 13.78 16.05
N LYS A 191 11.11 13.66 15.64
CA LYS A 191 10.00 13.09 16.43
C LYS A 191 9.55 11.76 15.85
N LEU A 192 9.44 10.74 16.71
CA LEU A 192 8.83 9.47 16.33
C LEU A 192 7.30 9.62 16.25
N SER A 193 6.74 9.23 15.13
CA SER A 193 5.29 9.08 14.91
C SER A 193 4.98 7.60 14.71
N PHE A 194 3.82 7.15 15.18
CA PHE A 194 3.29 5.81 14.95
C PHE A 194 1.77 5.85 14.91
N GLN A 195 1.15 4.85 14.32
CA GLN A 195 -0.30 4.76 14.18
C GLN A 195 -0.83 3.55 14.95
N PRO A 196 -1.50 3.77 16.11
CA PRO A 196 -2.26 2.71 16.78
C PRO A 196 -3.59 2.46 16.07
N ASN A 197 -4.02 1.21 16.06
CA ASN A 197 -5.28 0.77 15.48
C ASN A 197 -6.02 -0.13 16.48
N ILE A 198 -7.34 0.00 16.52
CA ILE A 198 -8.24 -0.88 17.28
C ILE A 198 -9.41 -1.25 16.39
N GLY A 199 -9.92 -2.46 16.51
CA GLY A 199 -11.03 -2.94 15.72
C GLY A 199 -11.86 -3.98 16.44
N LEU A 200 -13.11 -4.09 16.03
CA LEU A 200 -14.07 -5.10 16.49
C LEU A 200 -14.55 -5.91 15.28
N GLY A 201 -14.65 -7.22 15.46
CA GLY A 201 -15.19 -8.13 14.45
C GLY A 201 -16.35 -8.95 15.01
N PHE A 202 -17.30 -9.24 14.16
CA PHE A 202 -18.42 -10.13 14.46
C PHE A 202 -18.64 -11.08 13.29
N LYS A 203 -18.69 -12.39 13.58
CA LYS A 203 -18.86 -13.44 12.57
C LYS A 203 -19.99 -14.37 12.98
N TYR A 204 -21.02 -14.50 12.13
CA TYR A 204 -22.16 -15.37 12.40
C TYR A 204 -22.68 -15.97 11.11
N LYS A 205 -22.83 -17.31 11.08
CA LYS A 205 -23.41 -18.08 9.94
C LYS A 205 -22.89 -17.67 8.56
N GLY A 206 -21.57 -17.47 8.43
CA GLY A 206 -20.93 -17.08 7.15
C GLY A 206 -20.96 -15.59 6.83
N ILE A 207 -21.58 -14.76 7.66
CA ILE A 207 -21.52 -13.31 7.58
C ILE A 207 -20.47 -12.81 8.56
N GLN A 208 -19.53 -12.00 8.09
CA GLN A 208 -18.54 -11.34 8.93
C GLN A 208 -18.64 -9.82 8.72
N VAL A 209 -18.64 -9.10 9.82
CA VAL A 209 -18.65 -7.63 9.86
C VAL A 209 -17.48 -7.18 10.72
N ASP A 210 -16.64 -6.34 10.18
CA ASP A 210 -15.47 -5.77 10.86
C ASP A 210 -15.58 -4.24 10.88
N TYR A 211 -15.24 -3.65 12.02
CA TYR A 211 -15.21 -2.20 12.23
C TYR A 211 -13.88 -1.78 12.86
#